data_43c0d60730cb5e3adaf6c761b82a5e9b
#
_entry.id   43c0d60730cb5e3adaf6c761b82a5e9b
#
_cell.length_a   1.000
_cell.length_b   1.000
_cell.length_c   1.000
_cell.angle_alpha   90.00
_cell.angle_beta   90.00
_cell.angle_gamma   90.00
#
_symmetry.space_group_name_H-M   'P 1'
#
loop_
_entity.id
_entity.type
_entity.pdbx_description
1 polymer ?
#
loop_
_entity_poly.entity_id
_entity_poly.type
_entity_poly.pdbx_seq_one_letter_code
_entity_poly.pdbx_strand_id
1 'polypeptide(L)'
;MYTYEDIKLQNQQDAFSAMYLCVARSVTDLCGRRVGARILREACRRAGRASGLQQRERLRQAGVKTNLHTLYHCGRDFVEDPRVRGQEIFDEEDRQIWEIYTL
;
A
#
# COMPACT_ATOMS: atom_id res chain seq x y z
N MET A 1 3.98 15.97 19.17
CA MET A 1 4.25 15.01 20.25
C MET A 1 3.69 13.65 19.88
N TYR A 2 4.46 12.61 20.11
CA TYR A 2 4.07 11.23 19.81
C TYR A 2 3.08 10.72 20.87
N THR A 3 1.85 10.41 20.48
CA THR A 3 0.77 10.08 21.41
C THR A 3 0.54 8.57 21.53
N TYR A 4 -0.26 8.16 22.50
CA TYR A 4 -0.69 6.77 22.63
C TYR A 4 -1.49 6.29 21.40
N GLU A 5 -2.29 7.16 20.81
CA GLU A 5 -3.03 6.84 19.58
C GLU A 5 -2.08 6.61 18.41
N ASP A 6 -1.01 7.40 18.32
CA ASP A 6 0.03 7.21 17.30
C ASP A 6 0.71 5.84 17.47
N ILE A 7 0.98 5.42 18.70
CA ILE A 7 1.58 4.12 19.00
C ILE A 7 0.64 2.99 18.57
N LYS A 8 -0.65 3.10 18.86
CA LYS A 8 -1.63 2.09 18.48
C LYS A 8 -1.71 1.93 16.95
N LEU A 9 -1.77 3.06 16.25
CA LEU A 9 -1.83 3.05 14.79
C LEU A 9 -0.56 2.43 14.19
N GLN A 10 0.59 2.84 14.69
CA GLN A 10 1.89 2.32 14.24
C GLN A 10 2.01 0.82 14.50
N ASN A 11 1.58 0.35 15.67
CA ASN A 11 1.60 -1.08 16.01
C ASN A 11 0.70 -1.90 15.08
N GLN A 12 -0.46 -1.37 14.67
CA GLN A 12 -1.33 -2.03 13.71
C GLN A 12 -0.65 -2.16 12.34
N GLN A 13 -0.02 -1.09 11.87
CA GLN A 13 0.73 -1.08 10.61
C GLN A 13 1.90 -2.05 10.66
N ASP A 14 2.66 -2.04 11.76
CA ASP A 14 3.81 -2.93 11.95
C ASP A 14 3.40 -4.40 12.01
N ALA A 15 2.29 -4.71 12.68
CA ALA A 15 1.77 -6.08 12.74
C ALA A 15 1.38 -6.58 11.36
N PHE A 16 0.74 -5.74 10.54
CA PHE A 16 0.38 -6.10 9.17
C PHE A 16 1.61 -6.36 8.31
N SER A 17 2.61 -5.47 8.40
CA SER A 17 3.88 -5.61 7.66
C SER A 17 4.65 -6.85 8.10
N ALA A 18 4.68 -7.14 9.41
CA ALA A 18 5.34 -8.33 9.95
C ALA A 18 4.66 -9.61 9.46
N MET A 19 3.33 -9.65 9.44
CA MET A 19 2.58 -10.79 8.88
C MET A 19 2.91 -11.02 7.42
N TYR A 20 2.92 -9.96 6.61
CA TYR A 20 3.27 -10.05 5.19
C TYR A 20 4.68 -10.62 5.00
N LEU A 21 5.67 -10.11 5.75
CA LEU A 21 7.04 -10.59 5.67
C LEU A 21 7.18 -12.06 6.09
N CYS A 22 6.46 -12.47 7.15
CA CYS A 22 6.46 -13.86 7.59
C CYS A 22 5.87 -14.79 6.54
N VAL A 23 4.75 -14.39 5.92
CA VAL A 23 4.13 -15.15 4.82
C VAL A 23 5.09 -15.25 3.64
N ALA A 24 5.72 -14.15 3.24
CA ALA A 24 6.67 -14.12 2.14
C ALA A 24 7.85 -15.06 2.37
N ARG A 25 8.43 -15.04 3.58
CA ARG A 25 9.52 -15.93 3.96
C ARG A 25 9.08 -17.39 3.96
N SER A 26 7.93 -17.68 4.57
CA SER A 26 7.41 -19.05 4.65
C SER A 26 7.14 -19.64 3.27
N VAL A 27 6.52 -18.86 2.38
CA VAL A 27 6.26 -19.28 1.00
C VAL A 27 7.57 -19.55 0.26
N THR A 28 8.56 -18.66 0.42
CA THR A 28 9.88 -18.81 -0.21
C THR A 28 10.61 -20.05 0.32
N ASP A 29 10.59 -20.27 1.63
CA ASP A 29 11.29 -21.39 2.27
C ASP A 29 10.67 -22.74 1.93
N LEU A 30 9.32 -22.80 1.89
CA LEU A 30 8.60 -24.06 1.64
C LEU A 30 8.49 -24.40 0.16
N CYS A 31 8.38 -23.41 -0.72
CA CYS A 31 8.14 -23.62 -2.15
C CYS A 31 9.37 -23.34 -3.03
N GLY A 32 10.45 -22.80 -2.44
CA GLY A 32 11.62 -22.34 -3.19
C GLY A 32 11.43 -20.94 -3.77
N ARG A 33 12.52 -20.29 -4.16
CA ARG A 33 12.50 -18.88 -4.61
C ARG A 33 11.66 -18.68 -5.88
N ARG A 34 11.74 -19.59 -6.83
CA ARG A 34 11.07 -19.46 -8.12
C ARG A 34 9.57 -19.56 -7.97
N VAL A 35 9.08 -20.62 -7.35
CA VAL A 35 7.65 -20.86 -7.11
C VAL A 35 7.12 -19.84 -6.10
N GLY A 36 7.87 -19.57 -5.04
CA GLY A 36 7.52 -18.57 -4.04
C GLY A 36 7.31 -17.19 -4.64
N ALA A 37 8.20 -16.74 -5.53
CA ALA A 37 8.05 -15.45 -6.22
C ALA A 37 6.79 -15.40 -7.07
N ARG A 38 6.43 -16.50 -7.75
CA ARG A 38 5.18 -16.57 -8.54
C ARG A 38 3.95 -16.47 -7.66
N ILE A 39 3.93 -17.17 -6.53
CA ILE A 39 2.82 -17.14 -5.58
C ILE A 39 2.64 -15.73 -5.03
N LEU A 40 3.72 -15.10 -4.57
CA LEU A 40 3.69 -13.76 -4.00
C LEU A 40 3.25 -12.71 -5.02
N ARG A 41 3.75 -12.82 -6.25
CA ARG A 41 3.35 -11.92 -7.33
C ARG A 41 1.86 -12.02 -7.64
N GLU A 42 1.34 -13.25 -7.71
CA GLU A 42 -0.08 -13.48 -7.95
C GLU A 42 -0.94 -12.98 -6.79
N ALA A 43 -0.51 -13.19 -5.55
CA ALA A 43 -1.20 -12.70 -4.37
C ALA A 43 -1.26 -11.16 -4.37
N CYS A 44 -0.15 -10.48 -4.66
CA CYS A 44 -0.11 -9.02 -4.77
C CYS A 44 -1.02 -8.50 -5.89
N ARG A 45 -1.03 -9.19 -7.04
CA ARG A 45 -1.90 -8.82 -8.15
C ARG A 45 -3.38 -8.91 -7.77
N ARG A 46 -3.77 -10.00 -7.10
CA ARG A 46 -5.16 -10.20 -6.64
C ARG A 46 -5.56 -9.19 -5.58
N ALA A 47 -4.70 -8.96 -4.60
CA ALA A 47 -4.94 -7.99 -3.54
C ALA A 47 -5.07 -6.56 -4.09
N GLY A 48 -4.18 -6.17 -5.00
CA GLY A 48 -4.22 -4.87 -5.66
C GLY A 48 -5.49 -4.68 -6.48
N ARG A 49 -5.92 -5.71 -7.22
CA ARG A 49 -7.16 -5.67 -8.00
C ARG A 49 -8.38 -5.50 -7.09
N ALA A 50 -8.47 -6.30 -6.02
CA ALA A 50 -9.59 -6.22 -5.07
C ALA A 50 -9.66 -4.86 -4.39
N SER A 51 -8.52 -4.35 -3.94
CA SER A 51 -8.41 -3.04 -3.32
C SER A 51 -8.79 -1.92 -4.30
N GLY A 52 -8.29 -1.99 -5.53
CA GLY A 52 -8.58 -1.00 -6.57
C GLY A 52 -10.06 -0.95 -6.93
N LEU A 53 -10.71 -2.11 -7.07
CA LEU A 53 -12.14 -2.18 -7.33
C LEU A 53 -12.97 -1.59 -6.19
N GLN A 54 -12.58 -1.87 -4.95
CA GLN A 54 -13.23 -1.33 -3.77
C GLN A 54 -13.09 0.19 -3.68
N GLN A 55 -11.90 0.71 -3.93
CA GLN A 55 -11.65 2.16 -3.95
C GLN A 55 -12.44 2.84 -5.05
N ARG A 56 -12.48 2.26 -6.25
CA ARG A 56 -13.27 2.79 -7.37
C ARG A 56 -14.75 2.89 -7.00
N GLU A 57 -15.30 1.86 -6.38
CA GLU A 57 -16.71 1.88 -5.97
C GLU A 57 -16.98 2.93 -4.90
N ARG A 58 -16.08 3.10 -3.93
CA ARG A 58 -16.20 4.16 -2.91
C ARG A 58 -16.16 5.55 -3.53
N LEU A 59 -15.26 5.79 -4.48
CA LEU A 59 -15.19 7.05 -5.21
C LEU A 59 -16.48 7.31 -6.00
N ARG A 60 -16.99 6.28 -6.68
CA ARG A 60 -18.25 6.37 -7.43
C ARG A 60 -19.40 6.75 -6.50
N GLN A 61 -19.54 6.13 -5.34
CA GLN A 61 -20.58 6.45 -4.37
C GLN A 61 -20.44 7.86 -3.83
N ALA A 62 -19.23 8.37 -3.71
CA ALA A 62 -18.96 9.74 -3.28
C ALA A 62 -19.11 10.78 -4.40
N GLY A 63 -19.41 10.35 -5.64
CA GLY A 63 -19.50 11.24 -6.78
C GLY A 63 -18.18 11.80 -7.27
N VAL A 64 -17.07 11.14 -6.95
CA VAL A 64 -15.72 11.55 -7.31
C VAL A 64 -15.25 10.77 -8.53
N LYS A 65 -14.70 11.49 -9.52
CA LYS A 65 -14.14 10.86 -10.73
C LYS A 65 -12.95 10.00 -10.38
N THR A 66 -12.90 8.79 -10.94
CA THR A 66 -11.77 7.88 -10.77
C THR A 66 -10.66 8.21 -11.76
N ASN A 67 -9.49 8.60 -11.26
CA ASN A 67 -8.28 8.83 -12.03
C ASN A 67 -7.06 8.63 -11.12
N LEU A 68 -5.84 8.80 -11.62
CA LEU A 68 -4.63 8.56 -10.83
C LEU A 68 -4.53 9.51 -9.64
N HIS A 69 -4.92 10.77 -9.81
CA HIS A 69 -4.92 11.74 -8.71
C HIS A 69 -5.85 11.31 -7.56
N THR A 70 -7.10 10.96 -7.86
CA THR A 70 -8.07 10.56 -6.84
C THR A 70 -7.72 9.23 -6.19
N LEU A 71 -7.20 8.27 -6.96
CA LEU A 71 -6.75 6.97 -6.42
C LEU A 71 -5.53 7.13 -5.51
N TYR A 72 -4.58 7.97 -5.90
CA TYR A 72 -3.41 8.27 -5.09
C TYR A 72 -3.80 8.86 -3.74
N HIS A 73 -4.65 9.89 -3.73
CA HIS A 73 -5.08 10.54 -2.50
C HIS A 73 -5.99 9.65 -1.64
N CYS A 74 -6.75 8.74 -2.27
CA CYS A 74 -7.55 7.75 -1.55
C CYS A 74 -6.68 6.80 -0.71
N GLY A 75 -5.46 6.48 -1.19
CA GLY A 75 -4.51 5.62 -0.50
C GLY A 75 -3.48 6.37 0.36
N ARG A 76 -3.65 7.67 0.54
CA ARG A 76 -2.60 8.53 1.12
C ARG A 76 -2.27 8.23 2.57
N ASP A 77 -3.18 7.68 3.36
CA ASP A 77 -2.94 7.30 4.75
C ASP A 77 -1.72 6.40 4.89
N PHE A 78 -1.47 5.59 3.87
CA PHE A 78 -0.29 4.72 3.82
C PHE A 78 1.01 5.52 3.65
N VAL A 79 0.95 6.67 2.98
CA VAL A 79 2.11 7.51 2.66
C VAL A 79 2.44 8.48 3.81
N GLU A 80 1.51 8.69 4.72
CA GLU A 80 1.69 9.59 5.86
C GLU A 80 2.41 8.94 7.05
N ASP A 81 2.91 7.71 6.90
CA ASP A 81 3.76 7.09 7.91
C ASP A 81 5.01 7.96 8.11
N PRO A 82 5.27 8.46 9.33
CA PRO A 82 6.41 9.34 9.61
C PRO A 82 7.77 8.70 9.33
N ARG A 83 7.81 7.37 9.16
CA ARG A 83 9.03 6.64 8.79
C ARG A 83 9.30 6.72 7.29
N VAL A 84 8.32 7.12 6.50
CA VAL A 84 8.44 7.24 5.05
C VAL A 84 8.59 8.72 4.72
N ARG A 85 9.69 9.08 4.09
CA ARG A 85 9.92 10.43 3.57
C ARG A 85 9.86 10.41 2.07
N GLY A 86 9.19 11.39 1.50
CA GLY A 86 9.07 11.50 0.07
C GLY A 86 8.53 12.84 -0.37
N GLN A 87 8.50 13.04 -1.66
CA GLN A 87 7.90 14.22 -2.28
C GLN A 87 7.09 13.84 -3.51
N GLU A 88 6.01 14.56 -3.72
CA GLU A 88 5.25 14.48 -4.96
C GLU A 88 6.02 15.23 -6.04
N ILE A 89 6.32 14.55 -7.16
CA ILE A 89 6.92 15.17 -8.33
C ILE A 89 5.82 15.57 -9.32
N PHE A 90 4.87 14.66 -9.54
CA PHE A 90 3.68 14.91 -10.35
C PHE A 90 2.44 14.38 -9.63
N ASP A 91 1.38 15.19 -9.66
CA ASP A 91 0.07 14.83 -9.12
C ASP A 91 -1.00 15.29 -10.12
N GLU A 92 -1.20 14.52 -11.17
CA GLU A 92 -2.11 14.81 -12.27
C GLU A 92 -3.13 13.67 -12.43
N GLU A 93 -4.19 13.90 -13.20
CA GLU A 93 -5.25 12.90 -13.42
C GLU A 93 -4.74 11.63 -14.08
N ASP A 94 -3.76 11.75 -14.98
CA ASP A 94 -3.21 10.66 -15.78
C ASP A 94 -1.78 10.28 -15.40
N ARG A 95 -1.19 10.97 -14.44
CA ARG A 95 0.19 10.72 -14.03
C ARG A 95 0.42 11.04 -12.57
N GLN A 96 1.04 10.09 -11.87
CA GLN A 96 1.50 10.24 -10.50
C GLN A 96 2.95 9.81 -10.42
N ILE A 97 3.81 10.68 -9.88
CA ILE A 97 5.19 10.34 -9.57
C ILE A 97 5.48 10.76 -8.14
N TRP A 98 5.93 9.81 -7.37
CA TRP A 98 6.32 10.01 -5.98
C TRP A 98 7.74 9.51 -5.80
N GLU A 99 8.58 10.33 -5.22
CA GLU A 99 9.95 9.97 -4.87
C GLU A 99 10.01 9.66 -3.37
N ILE A 100 10.37 8.44 -3.02
CA ILE A 100 10.40 7.97 -1.64
C ILE A 100 11.85 7.84 -1.20
N TYR A 101 12.17 8.52 -0.09
CA TYR A 101 13.49 8.43 0.54
C TYR A 101 13.35 7.55 1.78
N THR A 102 14.13 6.47 1.84
CA THR A 102 14.24 5.66 3.06
C THR A 102 15.51 6.04 3.80
N LEU A 103 15.36 6.23 5.08
CA LEU A 103 16.50 6.48 5.95
C LEU A 103 17.22 5.17 6.29
#